data_1c39cb6db9a27a86dcc38e8a0841b02b
#
_entry.id   1c39cb6db9a27a86dcc38e8a0841b02b
#
_cell.length_a   1.000
_cell.length_b   1.000
_cell.length_c   1.000
_cell.angle_alpha   90.00
_cell.angle_beta   90.00
_cell.angle_gamma   90.00
#
_symmetry.space_group_name_H-M   'P 1'
#
loop_
_entity.id
_entity.type
_entity.pdbx_description
1 polymer ?
#
loop_
_entity_poly.entity_id
_entity_poly.type
_entity_poly.pdbx_seq_one_letter_code
_entity_poly.pdbx_strand_id
1 'polypeptide(L)'
;VITPYIQWAIDNGMTSISLGDERRRLEKQRYIYEQHIAGNKRQNLIKKACMAIVNGIHPYIDRIINEVQKLTQKGFIKEERIKEEKYQYIDELVTTINEYNDILALWIKMKQGSLSLNIETFELNELFELLRKGSRTFEMKRQSLEVQPTDIRVKADKALTLFMINTLAENARKYTPQGGMVKVYARQEEDYVEISVEDNGCGLSPEDVARIVGEKVYDSKAIGMSDAP
;
A
#
# COMPACT_ATOMS: atom_id res chain seq x y z
N VAL A 1 5.56 -33.94 -46.56
CA VAL A 1 4.17 -33.58 -46.26
C VAL A 1 4.10 -32.04 -46.20
N ILE A 2 3.48 -31.43 -47.24
CA ILE A 2 3.27 -30.00 -47.31
C ILE A 2 2.13 -29.66 -46.32
N THR A 3 2.36 -28.73 -45.41
CA THR A 3 1.32 -28.31 -44.47
C THR A 3 0.17 -27.61 -45.22
N PRO A 4 -1.08 -27.73 -44.77
CA PRO A 4 -2.25 -27.09 -45.44
C PRO A 4 -2.05 -25.61 -45.69
N TYR A 5 -1.27 -24.93 -44.84
CA TYR A 5 -0.97 -23.48 -44.98
C TYR A 5 -0.02 -23.18 -46.16
N ILE A 6 0.99 -24.04 -46.41
CA ILE A 6 1.92 -23.93 -47.52
C ILE A 6 1.16 -24.19 -48.83
N GLN A 7 0.26 -25.20 -48.86
CA GLN A 7 -0.56 -25.50 -50.03
C GLN A 7 -1.49 -24.32 -50.34
N TRP A 8 -2.16 -23.76 -49.33
CA TRP A 8 -3.01 -22.59 -49.51
C TRP A 8 -2.22 -21.39 -50.07
N ALA A 9 -0.99 -21.16 -49.60
CA ALA A 9 -0.13 -20.08 -50.09
C ALA A 9 0.33 -20.26 -51.53
N ILE A 10 0.63 -21.51 -51.93
CA ILE A 10 0.95 -21.87 -53.35
C ILE A 10 -0.26 -21.66 -54.21
N ASP A 11 -1.44 -22.12 -53.81
CA ASP A 11 -2.69 -22.03 -54.54
C ASP A 11 -3.14 -20.56 -54.73
N ASN A 12 -2.74 -19.67 -53.83
CA ASN A 12 -3.01 -18.21 -53.94
C ASN A 12 -1.83 -17.42 -54.55
N GLY A 13 -0.84 -18.08 -55.15
CA GLY A 13 0.27 -17.38 -55.83
C GLY A 13 1.22 -16.62 -54.92
N MET A 14 1.22 -16.95 -53.60
CA MET A 14 2.06 -16.26 -52.66
C MET A 14 3.52 -16.75 -52.74
N THR A 15 4.46 -15.81 -52.79
CA THR A 15 5.88 -16.12 -52.76
C THR A 15 6.33 -16.35 -51.30
N SER A 16 7.43 -17.07 -51.12
CA SER A 16 8.04 -17.29 -49.78
C SER A 16 8.38 -15.97 -49.04
N ILE A 17 8.73 -14.94 -49.78
CA ILE A 17 9.01 -13.60 -49.27
C ILE A 17 7.72 -12.94 -48.74
N SER A 18 6.62 -13.01 -49.53
CA SER A 18 5.32 -12.48 -49.10
C SER A 18 4.76 -13.13 -47.85
N LEU A 19 4.95 -14.45 -47.70
CA LEU A 19 4.59 -15.20 -46.48
C LEU A 19 5.41 -14.76 -45.27
N GLY A 20 6.70 -14.53 -45.46
CA GLY A 20 7.57 -14.04 -44.38
C GLY A 20 7.22 -12.62 -43.92
N ASP A 21 6.81 -11.78 -44.86
CA ASP A 21 6.39 -10.41 -44.54
C ASP A 21 5.02 -10.39 -43.85
N GLU A 22 4.07 -11.19 -44.25
CA GLU A 22 2.77 -11.30 -43.60
C GLU A 22 2.90 -11.88 -42.18
N ARG A 23 3.75 -12.89 -42.00
CA ARG A 23 4.07 -13.41 -40.66
C ARG A 23 4.63 -12.32 -39.75
N ARG A 24 5.61 -11.53 -40.19
CA ARG A 24 6.21 -10.41 -39.42
C ARG A 24 5.16 -9.37 -39.09
N ARG A 25 4.25 -9.06 -40.02
CA ARG A 25 3.13 -8.13 -39.82
C ARG A 25 2.18 -8.62 -38.74
N LEU A 26 1.79 -9.90 -38.77
CA LEU A 26 0.90 -10.51 -37.78
C LEU A 26 1.57 -10.59 -36.39
N GLU A 27 2.85 -10.93 -36.32
CA GLU A 27 3.61 -10.92 -35.07
C GLU A 27 3.68 -9.53 -34.47
N LYS A 28 3.90 -8.48 -35.27
CA LYS A 28 3.89 -7.08 -34.82
C LYS A 28 2.50 -6.64 -34.34
N GLN A 29 1.45 -7.01 -35.04
CA GLN A 29 0.07 -6.71 -34.63
C GLN A 29 -0.28 -7.42 -33.33
N ARG A 30 0.10 -8.68 -33.17
CA ARG A 30 -0.09 -9.43 -31.92
C ARG A 30 0.62 -8.77 -30.75
N TYR A 31 1.87 -8.36 -30.92
CA TYR A 31 2.64 -7.66 -29.91
C TYR A 31 1.96 -6.35 -29.48
N ILE A 32 1.51 -5.52 -30.45
CA ILE A 32 0.80 -4.27 -30.15
C ILE A 32 -0.50 -4.57 -29.38
N TYR A 33 -1.24 -5.59 -29.79
CA TYR A 33 -2.49 -5.97 -29.13
C TYR A 33 -2.27 -6.47 -27.68
N GLU A 34 -1.23 -7.27 -27.46
CA GLU A 34 -0.83 -7.71 -26.13
C GLU A 34 -0.45 -6.52 -25.22
N GLN A 35 0.27 -5.53 -25.75
CA GLN A 35 0.59 -4.30 -25.03
C GLN A 35 -0.65 -3.48 -24.68
N HIS A 36 -1.62 -3.38 -25.57
CA HIS A 36 -2.90 -2.72 -25.31
C HIS A 36 -3.70 -3.41 -24.22
N ILE A 37 -3.77 -4.74 -24.23
CA ILE A 37 -4.46 -5.51 -23.20
C ILE A 37 -3.77 -5.32 -21.83
N ALA A 38 -2.44 -5.38 -21.77
CA ALA A 38 -1.68 -5.15 -20.56
C ALA A 38 -1.91 -3.73 -20.01
N GLY A 39 -1.89 -2.70 -20.89
CA GLY A 39 -2.18 -1.33 -20.53
C GLY A 39 -3.59 -1.16 -19.95
N ASN A 40 -4.61 -1.72 -20.59
CA ASN A 40 -5.99 -1.66 -20.11
C ASN A 40 -6.19 -2.39 -18.77
N LYS A 41 -5.58 -3.55 -18.57
CA LYS A 41 -5.59 -4.26 -17.29
C LYS A 41 -4.96 -3.42 -16.18
N ARG A 42 -3.82 -2.78 -16.46
CA ARG A 42 -3.13 -1.89 -15.52
C ARG A 42 -4.00 -0.69 -15.13
N GLN A 43 -4.63 -0.01 -16.11
CA GLN A 43 -5.54 1.11 -15.84
C GLN A 43 -6.76 0.68 -15.01
N ASN A 44 -7.36 -0.46 -15.32
CA ASN A 44 -8.49 -0.98 -14.57
C ASN A 44 -8.12 -1.33 -13.12
N LEU A 45 -6.93 -1.86 -12.89
CA LEU A 45 -6.44 -2.13 -11.53
C LEU A 45 -6.24 -0.83 -10.74
N ILE A 46 -5.63 0.19 -11.36
CA ILE A 46 -5.47 1.53 -10.77
C ILE A 46 -6.83 2.10 -10.38
N LYS A 47 -7.78 2.06 -11.30
CA LYS A 47 -9.15 2.55 -11.05
C LYS A 47 -9.81 1.83 -9.87
N LYS A 48 -9.73 0.49 -9.82
CA LYS A 48 -10.30 -0.31 -8.72
C LYS A 48 -9.66 0.03 -7.37
N ALA A 49 -8.34 0.19 -7.32
CA ALA A 49 -7.66 0.54 -6.08
C ALA A 49 -7.98 1.97 -5.62
N CYS A 50 -8.01 2.95 -6.53
CA CYS A 50 -8.47 4.30 -6.22
C CYS A 50 -9.90 4.29 -5.66
N MET A 51 -10.81 3.55 -6.28
CA MET A 51 -12.18 3.41 -5.79
C MET A 51 -12.25 2.75 -4.41
N ALA A 52 -11.44 1.73 -4.15
CA ALA A 52 -11.41 1.07 -2.85
C ALA A 52 -10.93 2.03 -1.75
N ILE A 53 -9.92 2.85 -2.02
CA ILE A 53 -9.40 3.84 -1.07
C ILE A 53 -10.41 4.97 -0.85
N VAL A 54 -11.00 5.51 -1.91
CA VAL A 54 -12.06 6.53 -1.82
C VAL A 54 -13.23 6.01 -0.98
N ASN A 55 -13.68 4.78 -1.22
CA ASN A 55 -14.73 4.15 -0.43
C ASN A 55 -14.31 3.92 1.03
N GLY A 56 -13.02 3.67 1.28
CA GLY A 56 -12.45 3.56 2.62
C GLY A 56 -12.43 4.90 3.38
N ILE A 57 -12.26 6.02 2.67
CA ILE A 57 -12.22 7.38 3.27
C ILE A 57 -13.62 7.91 3.60
N HIS A 58 -14.63 7.61 2.78
CA HIS A 58 -15.99 8.11 2.96
C HIS A 58 -16.55 7.97 4.38
N PRO A 59 -16.44 6.83 5.06
CA PRO A 59 -16.95 6.68 6.42
C PRO A 59 -16.32 7.65 7.44
N TYR A 60 -15.07 8.03 7.25
CA TYR A 60 -14.38 8.99 8.12
C TYR A 60 -14.89 10.40 7.87
N ILE A 61 -15.11 10.78 6.61
CA ILE A 61 -15.70 12.07 6.23
C ILE A 61 -17.11 12.20 6.85
N ASP A 62 -17.95 11.17 6.72
CA ASP A 62 -19.30 11.17 7.29
C ASP A 62 -19.28 11.33 8.81
N ARG A 63 -18.32 10.68 9.49
CA ARG A 63 -18.15 10.83 10.95
C ARG A 63 -17.72 12.25 11.31
N ILE A 64 -16.79 12.85 10.57
CA ILE A 64 -16.36 14.25 10.78
C ILE A 64 -17.57 15.18 10.63
N ILE A 65 -18.32 15.06 9.54
CA ILE A 65 -19.52 15.88 9.31
C ILE A 65 -20.51 15.75 10.47
N ASN A 66 -20.77 14.52 10.93
CA ASN A 66 -21.69 14.28 12.06
C ASN A 66 -21.17 14.92 13.36
N GLU A 67 -19.88 14.82 13.67
CA GLU A 67 -19.35 15.42 14.88
C GLU A 67 -19.32 16.96 14.80
N VAL A 68 -18.99 17.55 13.65
CA VAL A 68 -19.08 18.98 13.42
C VAL A 68 -20.51 19.49 13.55
N GLN A 69 -21.50 18.78 13.00
CA GLN A 69 -22.91 19.13 13.16
C GLN A 69 -23.35 19.13 14.62
N LYS A 70 -22.92 18.15 15.43
CA LYS A 70 -23.18 18.11 16.87
C LYS A 70 -22.55 19.28 17.62
N LEU A 71 -21.34 19.71 17.21
CA LEU A 71 -20.66 20.87 17.80
C LEU A 71 -21.33 22.20 17.45
N THR A 72 -21.94 22.31 16.27
CA THR A 72 -22.58 23.55 15.79
C THR A 72 -24.04 23.69 16.25
N GLN A 73 -24.69 22.63 16.70
CA GLN A 73 -26.06 22.71 17.22
C GLN A 73 -26.09 23.49 18.54
N LYS A 74 -26.77 24.63 18.53
CA LYS A 74 -26.92 25.51 19.71
C LYS A 74 -27.59 24.74 20.86
N GLY A 75 -26.88 24.65 22.00
CA GLY A 75 -27.40 24.07 23.24
C GLY A 75 -27.07 22.62 23.52
N PHE A 76 -26.42 21.90 22.60
CA PHE A 76 -26.17 20.47 22.78
C PHE A 76 -24.95 20.15 23.65
N ILE A 77 -23.94 21.03 23.72
CA ILE A 77 -22.73 20.82 24.51
C ILE A 77 -22.41 22.08 25.32
N LYS A 78 -22.66 22.00 26.62
CA LYS A 78 -22.32 23.09 27.58
C LYS A 78 -20.94 22.89 28.22
N GLU A 79 -20.40 21.68 28.22
CA GLU A 79 -19.13 21.38 28.88
C GLU A 79 -17.97 21.50 27.89
N GLU A 80 -16.99 22.34 28.24
CA GLU A 80 -15.79 22.58 27.45
C GLU A 80 -14.97 21.30 27.22
N ARG A 81 -14.94 20.42 28.21
CA ARG A 81 -14.26 19.11 28.11
C ARG A 81 -14.83 18.22 27.00
N ILE A 82 -16.16 18.19 26.83
CA ILE A 82 -16.81 17.39 25.78
C ILE A 82 -16.53 17.96 24.40
N LYS A 83 -16.40 19.28 24.28
CA LYS A 83 -15.99 19.92 23.02
C LYS A 83 -14.57 19.53 22.66
N GLU A 84 -13.65 19.59 23.63
CA GLU A 84 -12.26 19.22 23.42
C GLU A 84 -12.10 17.76 22.98
N GLU A 85 -12.81 16.84 23.65
CA GLU A 85 -12.82 15.42 23.25
C GLU A 85 -13.32 15.23 21.81
N LYS A 86 -14.31 16.00 21.37
CA LYS A 86 -14.81 15.96 19.98
C LYS A 86 -13.85 16.55 18.97
N TYR A 87 -13.15 17.64 19.29
CA TYR A 87 -12.13 18.21 18.44
C TYR A 87 -10.97 17.21 18.27
N GLN A 88 -10.54 16.57 19.34
CA GLN A 88 -9.51 15.54 19.29
C GLN A 88 -9.93 14.36 18.41
N TYR A 89 -11.17 13.92 18.52
CA TYR A 89 -11.70 12.84 17.68
C TYR A 89 -11.75 13.24 16.19
N ILE A 90 -12.14 14.48 15.89
CA ILE A 90 -12.12 15.00 14.51
C ILE A 90 -10.68 15.03 13.97
N ASP A 91 -9.72 15.48 14.77
CA ASP A 91 -8.30 15.53 14.38
C ASP A 91 -7.75 14.13 14.05
N GLU A 92 -8.12 13.11 14.84
CA GLU A 92 -7.79 11.72 14.54
C GLU A 92 -8.37 11.24 13.20
N LEU A 93 -9.62 11.57 12.93
CA LEU A 93 -10.26 11.20 11.67
C LEU A 93 -9.59 11.87 10.48
N VAL A 94 -9.20 13.15 10.62
CA VAL A 94 -8.44 13.89 9.60
C VAL A 94 -7.08 13.27 9.38
N THR A 95 -6.38 12.91 10.44
CA THR A 95 -5.08 12.22 10.38
C THR A 95 -5.20 10.91 9.61
N THR A 96 -6.21 10.10 9.93
CA THR A 96 -6.48 8.84 9.24
C THR A 96 -6.75 9.05 7.74
N ILE A 97 -7.50 10.08 7.36
CA ILE A 97 -7.74 10.42 5.95
C ILE A 97 -6.45 10.78 5.23
N ASN A 98 -5.57 11.57 5.87
CA ASN A 98 -4.28 11.94 5.30
C ASN A 98 -3.39 10.71 5.08
N GLU A 99 -3.36 9.77 6.02
CA GLU A 99 -2.64 8.51 5.87
C GLU A 99 -3.14 7.71 4.65
N TYR A 100 -4.46 7.60 4.46
CA TYR A 100 -5.02 6.96 3.26
C TYR A 100 -4.61 7.67 1.96
N ASN A 101 -4.56 9.00 1.96
CA ASN A 101 -4.12 9.78 0.81
C ASN A 101 -2.64 9.53 0.49
N ASP A 102 -1.78 9.45 1.50
CA ASP A 102 -0.34 9.16 1.33
C ASP A 102 -0.12 7.75 0.78
N ILE A 103 -0.85 6.76 1.30
CA ILE A 103 -0.86 5.38 0.78
C ILE A 103 -1.27 5.38 -0.69
N LEU A 104 -2.33 6.09 -1.05
CA LEU A 104 -2.81 6.19 -2.42
C LEU A 104 -1.77 6.81 -3.34
N ALA A 105 -1.16 7.93 -2.92
CA ALA A 105 -0.13 8.63 -3.68
C ALA A 105 1.09 7.73 -3.94
N LEU A 106 1.56 7.03 -2.91
CA LEU A 106 2.68 6.09 -2.99
C LEU A 106 2.33 4.92 -3.94
N TRP A 107 1.14 4.36 -3.79
CA TRP A 107 0.68 3.26 -4.62
C TRP A 107 0.56 3.65 -6.10
N ILE A 108 0.03 4.86 -6.39
CA ILE A 108 -0.04 5.40 -7.76
C ILE A 108 1.37 5.54 -8.35
N LYS A 109 2.30 6.16 -7.63
CA LYS A 109 3.71 6.31 -8.07
C LYS A 109 4.35 4.96 -8.38
N MET A 110 4.17 3.99 -7.51
CA MET A 110 4.68 2.63 -7.71
C MET A 110 4.09 1.97 -8.97
N LYS A 111 2.78 2.10 -9.20
CA LYS A 111 2.10 1.53 -10.37
C LYS A 111 2.45 2.22 -11.68
N GLN A 112 2.78 3.49 -11.64
CA GLN A 112 3.24 4.24 -12.81
C GLN A 112 4.72 3.96 -13.14
N GLY A 113 5.44 3.26 -12.27
CA GLY A 113 6.89 3.07 -12.39
C GLY A 113 7.67 4.38 -12.17
N SER A 114 7.03 5.38 -11.57
CA SER A 114 7.60 6.70 -11.30
C SER A 114 8.11 6.84 -9.87
N LEU A 115 8.10 5.75 -9.09
CA LEU A 115 8.67 5.75 -7.75
C LEU A 115 10.19 5.81 -7.87
N SER A 116 10.77 6.97 -7.63
CA SER A 116 12.21 7.12 -7.43
C SER A 116 12.52 7.00 -5.95
N LEU A 117 13.41 6.09 -5.60
CA LEU A 117 13.87 5.94 -4.22
C LEU A 117 14.94 7.00 -3.94
N ASN A 118 14.77 7.75 -2.87
CA ASN A 118 15.80 8.65 -2.34
C ASN A 118 16.62 7.92 -1.26
N ILE A 119 17.62 7.15 -1.72
CA ILE A 119 18.44 6.34 -0.81
C ILE A 119 19.47 7.23 -0.12
N GLU A 120 19.33 7.36 1.20
CA GLU A 120 20.24 8.09 2.07
C GLU A 120 20.65 7.26 3.29
N THR A 121 21.74 7.66 3.95
CA THR A 121 22.15 7.04 5.22
C THR A 121 21.68 7.91 6.37
N PHE A 122 20.89 7.33 7.28
CA PHE A 122 20.33 8.02 8.44
C PHE A 122 20.36 7.16 9.69
N GLU A 123 20.17 7.78 10.84
CA GLU A 123 20.02 7.10 12.11
C GLU A 123 18.58 6.64 12.27
N LEU A 124 18.37 5.33 12.48
CA LEU A 124 17.03 4.77 12.58
C LEU A 124 16.26 5.34 13.78
N ASN A 125 16.97 5.73 14.84
CA ASN A 125 16.37 6.36 16.02
C ASN A 125 15.62 7.67 15.69
N GLU A 126 15.99 8.39 14.63
CA GLU A 126 15.25 9.59 14.21
C GLU A 126 13.80 9.24 13.83
N LEU A 127 13.58 8.11 13.17
CA LEU A 127 12.24 7.63 12.83
C LEU A 127 11.50 7.11 14.06
N PHE A 128 12.22 6.45 14.95
CA PHE A 128 11.66 5.97 16.22
C PHE A 128 11.20 7.11 17.14
N GLU A 129 11.90 8.24 17.12
CA GLU A 129 11.46 9.44 17.84
C GLU A 129 10.17 10.03 17.25
N LEU A 130 10.02 10.01 15.92
CA LEU A 130 8.78 10.45 15.28
C LEU A 130 7.61 9.55 15.68
N LEU A 131 7.83 8.24 15.74
CA LEU A 131 6.82 7.28 16.17
C LEU A 131 6.43 7.50 17.66
N ARG A 132 7.42 7.75 18.55
CA ARG A 132 7.16 8.08 19.96
C ARG A 132 6.28 9.33 20.13
N LYS A 133 6.52 10.36 19.31
CA LYS A 133 5.68 11.57 19.32
C LYS A 133 4.23 11.29 18.95
N GLY A 134 3.98 10.24 18.14
CA GLY A 134 2.64 9.77 17.79
C GLY A 134 1.97 8.86 18.83
N SER A 135 2.59 8.61 20.00
CA SER A 135 2.09 7.68 21.03
C SER A 135 0.70 8.00 21.58
N ARG A 136 0.28 9.27 21.45
CA ARG A 136 -1.02 9.74 21.96
C ARG A 136 -2.21 8.94 21.42
N THR A 137 -2.15 8.48 20.17
CA THR A 137 -3.21 7.66 19.56
C THR A 137 -3.34 6.29 20.22
N PHE A 138 -2.25 5.74 20.74
CA PHE A 138 -2.23 4.50 21.54
C PHE A 138 -2.80 4.75 22.94
N GLU A 139 -2.39 5.84 23.59
CA GLU A 139 -2.86 6.23 24.93
C GLU A 139 -4.37 6.42 24.96
N MET A 140 -4.95 7.04 23.94
CA MET A 140 -6.41 7.22 23.81
C MET A 140 -7.15 5.89 23.76
N LYS A 141 -6.55 4.87 23.18
CA LYS A 141 -7.07 3.50 23.18
C LYS A 141 -6.67 2.71 24.44
N ARG A 142 -6.02 3.38 25.43
CA ARG A 142 -5.44 2.78 26.63
C ARG A 142 -4.47 1.65 26.31
N GLN A 143 -3.72 1.78 25.23
CA GLN A 143 -2.64 0.88 24.85
C GLN A 143 -1.30 1.52 25.21
N SER A 144 -0.28 0.70 25.44
CA SER A 144 1.10 1.18 25.59
C SER A 144 1.88 1.01 24.29
N LEU A 145 2.61 2.05 23.89
CA LEU A 145 3.58 1.99 22.81
C LEU A 145 4.98 2.04 23.41
N GLU A 146 5.73 0.96 23.27
CA GLU A 146 7.14 0.88 23.67
C GLU A 146 8.02 0.91 22.41
N VAL A 147 8.79 1.97 22.23
CA VAL A 147 9.76 2.08 21.14
C VAL A 147 11.16 2.05 21.71
N GLN A 148 11.91 0.98 21.45
CA GLN A 148 13.27 0.83 21.95
C GLN A 148 14.22 1.78 21.24
N PRO A 149 15.08 2.52 21.96
CA PRO A 149 16.10 3.34 21.33
C PRO A 149 17.13 2.45 20.60
N THR A 150 17.72 2.98 19.54
CA THR A 150 18.74 2.29 18.75
C THR A 150 19.77 3.27 18.20
N ASP A 151 21.02 2.83 18.07
CA ASP A 151 22.12 3.54 17.43
C ASP A 151 22.40 3.06 15.99
N ILE A 152 21.55 2.16 15.48
CA ILE A 152 21.69 1.57 14.18
C ILE A 152 21.50 2.64 13.08
N ARG A 153 22.43 2.66 12.12
CA ARG A 153 22.35 3.46 10.89
C ARG A 153 21.96 2.59 9.72
N VAL A 154 21.01 3.08 8.93
CA VAL A 154 20.49 2.36 7.77
C VAL A 154 20.70 3.17 6.48
N LYS A 155 20.87 2.47 5.36
CA LYS A 155 20.90 3.06 4.03
C LYS A 155 19.62 2.67 3.29
N ALA A 156 18.66 3.58 3.25
CA ALA A 156 17.33 3.34 2.71
C ALA A 156 16.65 4.66 2.30
N ASP A 157 15.46 4.58 1.75
CA ASP A 157 14.58 5.74 1.61
C ASP A 157 13.92 6.04 2.96
N LYS A 158 14.29 7.17 3.57
CA LYS A 158 13.88 7.55 4.92
C LYS A 158 12.36 7.72 5.02
N ALA A 159 11.74 8.39 4.04
CA ALA A 159 10.30 8.63 4.03
C ALA A 159 9.51 7.32 3.88
N LEU A 160 9.94 6.45 2.98
CA LEU A 160 9.33 5.15 2.76
C LEU A 160 9.49 4.22 3.97
N THR A 161 10.66 4.25 4.61
CA THR A 161 10.91 3.47 5.83
C THR A 161 9.99 3.93 6.97
N LEU A 162 9.85 5.24 7.18
CA LEU A 162 8.92 5.78 8.17
C LEU A 162 7.48 5.38 7.88
N PHE A 163 7.07 5.46 6.61
CA PHE A 163 5.74 5.04 6.17
C PHE A 163 5.46 3.57 6.48
N MET A 164 6.42 2.67 6.21
CA MET A 164 6.28 1.25 6.51
C MET A 164 6.14 1.00 8.01
N ILE A 165 6.97 1.65 8.83
CA ILE A 165 6.92 1.51 10.30
C ILE A 165 5.58 2.01 10.85
N ASN A 166 5.12 3.18 10.42
CA ASN A 166 3.83 3.73 10.82
C ASN A 166 2.67 2.82 10.43
N THR A 167 2.68 2.27 9.21
CA THR A 167 1.64 1.34 8.73
C THR A 167 1.55 0.09 9.60
N LEU A 168 2.70 -0.49 9.98
CA LEU A 168 2.75 -1.65 10.86
C LEU A 168 2.29 -1.30 12.28
N ALA A 169 2.74 -0.16 12.82
CA ALA A 169 2.36 0.30 14.15
C ALA A 169 0.85 0.60 14.25
N GLU A 170 0.25 1.22 13.21
CA GLU A 170 -1.19 1.45 13.15
C GLU A 170 -1.99 0.15 13.01
N ASN A 171 -1.50 -0.82 12.27
CA ASN A 171 -2.11 -2.15 12.22
C ASN A 171 -2.06 -2.82 13.60
N ALA A 172 -0.91 -2.79 14.26
CA ALA A 172 -0.76 -3.30 15.62
C ALA A 172 -1.75 -2.60 16.58
N ARG A 173 -1.82 -1.25 16.54
CA ARG A 173 -2.78 -0.46 17.33
C ARG A 173 -4.24 -0.88 17.07
N LYS A 174 -4.59 -1.13 15.82
CA LYS A 174 -5.95 -1.52 15.41
C LYS A 174 -6.37 -2.86 15.99
N TYR A 175 -5.49 -3.84 15.97
CA TYR A 175 -5.78 -5.23 16.34
C TYR A 175 -5.43 -5.58 17.79
N THR A 176 -4.69 -4.73 18.49
CA THR A 176 -4.42 -4.85 19.92
C THR A 176 -5.63 -4.38 20.73
N PRO A 177 -6.08 -5.16 21.74
CA PRO A 177 -7.19 -4.75 22.60
C PRO A 177 -6.81 -3.58 23.50
N GLN A 178 -7.81 -2.99 24.15
CA GLN A 178 -7.60 -1.99 25.18
C GLN A 178 -6.79 -2.58 26.35
N GLY A 179 -5.80 -1.85 26.84
CA GLY A 179 -4.84 -2.34 27.83
C GLY A 179 -3.69 -3.16 27.29
N GLY A 180 -3.66 -3.39 25.98
CA GLY A 180 -2.58 -4.12 25.34
C GLY A 180 -1.34 -3.27 25.06
N MET A 181 -0.30 -3.91 24.51
CA MET A 181 1.02 -3.34 24.28
C MET A 181 1.45 -3.54 22.84
N VAL A 182 2.06 -2.51 22.28
CA VAL A 182 2.75 -2.55 20.98
C VAL A 182 4.21 -2.17 21.23
N LYS A 183 5.14 -2.97 20.72
CA LYS A 183 6.58 -2.79 20.87
C LYS A 183 7.24 -2.66 19.51
N VAL A 184 8.12 -1.66 19.38
CA VAL A 184 8.91 -1.42 18.16
C VAL A 184 10.39 -1.43 18.52
N TYR A 185 11.14 -2.22 17.78
CA TYR A 185 12.59 -2.35 17.99
C TYR A 185 13.30 -2.71 16.70
N ALA A 186 14.62 -2.57 16.70
CA ALA A 186 15.45 -2.97 15.57
C ALA A 186 16.62 -3.84 16.03
N ARG A 187 17.06 -4.72 15.12
CA ARG A 187 18.25 -5.57 15.30
C ARG A 187 19.15 -5.47 14.09
N GLN A 188 20.44 -5.40 14.33
CA GLN A 188 21.44 -5.50 13.30
C GLN A 188 21.73 -6.97 13.04
N GLU A 189 21.52 -7.40 11.80
CA GLU A 189 21.96 -8.69 11.27
C GLU A 189 23.21 -8.49 10.39
N GLU A 190 23.80 -9.58 9.89
CA GLU A 190 25.03 -9.51 9.10
C GLU A 190 24.90 -8.61 7.86
N ASP A 191 23.85 -8.80 7.08
CA ASP A 191 23.65 -8.12 5.79
C ASP A 191 22.49 -7.13 5.78
N TYR A 192 21.66 -7.06 6.82
CA TYR A 192 20.46 -6.22 6.85
C TYR A 192 20.14 -5.75 8.28
N VAL A 193 19.21 -4.84 8.37
CA VAL A 193 18.60 -4.40 9.63
C VAL A 193 17.16 -4.85 9.66
N GLU A 194 16.82 -5.62 10.70
CA GLU A 194 15.43 -6.01 10.97
C GLU A 194 14.76 -4.96 11.85
N ILE A 195 13.61 -4.45 11.40
CA ILE A 195 12.74 -3.60 12.20
C ILE A 195 11.48 -4.39 12.52
N SER A 196 11.21 -4.59 13.80
CA SER A 196 10.10 -5.39 14.28
C SER A 196 9.04 -4.53 14.96
N VAL A 197 7.78 -4.81 14.64
CA VAL A 197 6.61 -4.30 15.36
C VAL A 197 5.89 -5.51 15.93
N GLU A 198 5.88 -5.60 17.25
CA GLU A 198 5.29 -6.71 18.01
C GLU A 198 4.06 -6.21 18.77
N ASP A 199 2.97 -6.94 18.72
CA ASP A 199 1.75 -6.64 19.45
C ASP A 199 1.24 -7.88 20.22
N ASN A 200 0.45 -7.65 21.24
CA ASN A 200 -0.23 -8.70 21.97
C ASN A 200 -1.74 -8.75 21.66
N GLY A 201 -2.08 -8.50 20.41
CA GLY A 201 -3.43 -8.56 19.88
C GLY A 201 -3.97 -9.97 19.67
N CYS A 202 -5.05 -10.08 18.89
CA CYS A 202 -5.70 -11.36 18.63
C CYS A 202 -4.88 -12.32 17.75
N GLY A 203 -3.80 -11.84 17.13
CA GLY A 203 -2.99 -12.62 16.19
C GLY A 203 -3.74 -12.95 14.89
N LEU A 204 -3.13 -13.81 14.08
CA LEU A 204 -3.67 -14.33 12.82
C LEU A 204 -3.72 -15.85 12.89
N SER A 205 -4.75 -16.45 12.30
CA SER A 205 -4.78 -17.91 12.14
C SER A 205 -3.67 -18.37 11.17
N PRO A 206 -3.17 -19.61 11.27
CA PRO A 206 -2.20 -20.13 10.31
C PRO A 206 -2.70 -20.07 8.86
N GLU A 207 -4.01 -20.23 8.65
CA GLU A 207 -4.65 -20.14 7.35
C GLU A 207 -4.65 -18.69 6.83
N ASP A 208 -4.90 -17.69 7.69
CA ASP A 208 -4.83 -16.27 7.31
C ASP A 208 -3.39 -15.85 7.00
N VAL A 209 -2.42 -16.33 7.78
CA VAL A 209 -0.99 -16.12 7.51
C VAL A 209 -0.62 -16.71 6.15
N ALA A 210 -0.99 -17.97 5.87
CA ALA A 210 -0.73 -18.62 4.60
C ALA A 210 -1.38 -17.87 3.44
N ARG A 211 -2.59 -17.34 3.62
CA ARG A 211 -3.29 -16.54 2.62
C ARG A 211 -2.60 -15.20 2.37
N ILE A 212 -2.20 -14.47 3.41
CA ILE A 212 -1.53 -13.18 3.29
C ILE A 212 -0.15 -13.32 2.65
N VAL A 213 0.59 -14.36 3.02
CA VAL A 213 1.95 -14.61 2.51
C VAL A 213 1.94 -15.39 1.19
N GLY A 214 0.98 -16.32 1.03
CA GLY A 214 0.89 -17.22 -0.13
C GLY A 214 0.05 -16.66 -1.28
N GLU A 215 -0.98 -15.87 -1.01
CA GLU A 215 -1.58 -15.06 -2.04
C GLU A 215 -0.53 -14.01 -2.44
N LYS A 216 0.05 -14.19 -3.62
CA LYS A 216 0.62 -13.08 -4.35
C LYS A 216 -0.52 -12.06 -4.47
N VAL A 217 -0.57 -11.10 -3.56
CA VAL A 217 -1.53 -9.98 -3.57
C VAL A 217 -1.44 -9.24 -4.91
N TYR A 218 -0.40 -9.59 -5.67
CA TYR A 218 -0.18 -9.23 -7.04
C TYR A 218 0.16 -10.49 -7.83
N ASP A 219 -0.80 -11.02 -8.57
CA ASP A 219 -0.45 -11.85 -9.72
C ASP A 219 0.38 -10.97 -10.66
N SER A 220 1.70 -11.18 -10.68
CA SER A 220 2.63 -10.44 -11.54
C SER A 220 2.20 -10.51 -13.00
N LYS A 221 1.56 -11.63 -13.42
CA LYS A 221 0.96 -11.81 -14.75
C LYS A 221 -0.32 -10.99 -14.93
N ALA A 222 -1.15 -10.81 -13.89
CA ALA A 222 -2.35 -9.99 -13.96
C ALA A 222 -2.05 -8.48 -13.98
N ILE A 223 -0.84 -8.08 -13.54
CA ILE A 223 -0.38 -6.69 -13.51
C ILE A 223 0.47 -6.36 -14.74
N GLY A 224 0.82 -7.35 -15.57
CA GLY A 224 1.71 -7.16 -16.73
C GLY A 224 3.15 -6.83 -16.34
N MET A 225 3.56 -7.14 -15.10
CA MET A 225 4.97 -7.17 -14.74
C MET A 225 5.48 -8.54 -15.18
N SER A 226 6.27 -8.57 -16.27
CA SER A 226 7.10 -9.73 -16.56
C SER A 226 8.04 -9.95 -15.39
N ASP A 227 8.22 -11.20 -14.99
CA ASP A 227 9.34 -11.57 -14.13
C ASP A 227 10.61 -11.08 -14.85
N ALA A 228 11.14 -9.94 -14.42
CA ALA A 228 12.48 -9.54 -14.81
C ALA A 228 13.45 -10.49 -14.09
N PRO A 229 14.49 -11.00 -14.78
CA PRO A 229 15.42 -11.94 -14.21
C PRO A 229 16.15 -11.38 -13.01
#